data_04719ec65a556cd4dd8eadebd3dfb139
#
_entry.id   04719ec65a556cd4dd8eadebd3dfb139
#
_cell.length_a   1.000
_cell.length_b   1.000
_cell.length_c   1.000
_cell.angle_alpha   90.00
_cell.angle_beta   90.00
_cell.angle_gamma   90.00
#
_symmetry.space_group_name_H-M   'P 1'
#
loop_
_entity.id
_entity.type
_entity.pdbx_description
1 polymer ?
#
loop_
_entity_poly.entity_id
_entity_poly.type
_entity_poly.pdbx_seq_one_letter_code
_entity_poly.pdbx_strand_id
1 'polypeptide(L)'
;MKRIDKSEILSTDYKAWVESAKGKYHKYDSSGNPHYTDVRMSLFYCQKGLCAYTEEILCDDELITKEKWKFGKHIGLVADEFTYGDVEHFDESIKPKNGWLWDNLFMVQGDINRRVKHTKAVNYILKPDSENYDENKYLQFDYETDTFSANDNLSKKEKVEVNNMIKILGLNHVVRRKLMIQDLKENFEMGMDIEEPKEYITAFKMTLKSLKELFIK
;
A
#
# COMPACT_ATOMS: atom_id res chain seq x y z
N MET A 1 -6.91 3.25 -0.90
CA MET A 1 -5.76 2.73 -0.12
C MET A 1 -6.30 1.89 1.02
N LYS A 2 -6.10 0.59 0.93
CA LYS A 2 -6.62 -0.40 1.87
C LYS A 2 -5.78 -0.45 3.15
N ARG A 3 -6.40 -0.80 4.30
CA ARG A 3 -5.64 -1.10 5.53
C ARG A 3 -4.74 -2.31 5.33
N ILE A 4 -3.50 -2.22 5.84
CA ILE A 4 -2.47 -3.26 5.75
C ILE A 4 -2.24 -3.85 7.14
N ASP A 5 -2.37 -5.17 7.26
CA ASP A 5 -1.98 -5.90 8.47
C ASP A 5 -0.50 -6.31 8.36
N LYS A 6 0.34 -5.73 9.20
CA LYS A 6 1.78 -6.00 9.28
C LYS A 6 2.17 -6.81 10.53
N SER A 7 1.21 -7.47 11.17
CA SER A 7 1.44 -8.27 12.38
C SER A 7 2.32 -9.50 12.14
N GLU A 8 2.33 -10.04 10.91
CA GLU A 8 3.10 -11.23 10.55
C GLU A 8 4.34 -10.87 9.73
N ILE A 9 5.54 -11.12 10.30
CA ILE A 9 6.82 -11.06 9.59
C ILE A 9 7.26 -12.49 9.32
N LEU A 10 7.26 -12.91 8.05
CA LEU A 10 7.56 -14.29 7.68
C LEU A 10 9.05 -14.62 7.78
N SER A 11 9.95 -13.65 7.61
CA SER A 11 11.37 -13.84 7.84
C SER A 11 11.70 -13.86 9.32
N THR A 12 11.98 -15.02 9.89
CA THR A 12 12.43 -15.13 11.28
C THR A 12 13.81 -14.54 11.49
N ASP A 13 14.69 -14.63 10.49
CA ASP A 13 16.03 -14.05 10.54
C ASP A 13 15.97 -12.50 10.61
N TYR A 14 15.17 -11.89 9.74
CA TYR A 14 14.96 -10.44 9.79
C TYR A 14 14.31 -10.01 11.09
N LYS A 15 13.29 -10.74 11.56
CA LYS A 15 12.61 -10.45 12.83
C LYS A 15 13.58 -10.46 14.00
N ALA A 16 14.43 -11.48 14.10
CA ALA A 16 15.44 -11.57 15.14
C ALA A 16 16.47 -10.43 15.04
N TRP A 17 16.88 -10.08 13.82
CA TRP A 17 17.82 -8.99 13.59
C TRP A 17 17.22 -7.64 14.02
N VAL A 18 15.98 -7.32 13.62
CA VAL A 18 15.28 -6.07 14.01
C VAL A 18 15.14 -5.97 15.53
N GLU A 19 14.74 -7.07 16.20
CA GLU A 19 14.65 -7.10 17.66
C GLU A 19 16.03 -6.80 18.32
N SER A 20 17.11 -7.36 17.79
CA SER A 20 18.47 -7.12 18.28
C SER A 20 18.94 -5.68 18.02
N ALA A 21 18.36 -5.01 17.05
CA ALA A 21 18.68 -3.64 16.67
C ALA A 21 17.84 -2.58 17.41
N LYS A 22 16.82 -3.00 18.18
CA LYS A 22 15.99 -2.06 18.94
C LYS A 22 16.84 -1.15 19.84
N GLY A 23 16.57 0.14 19.75
CA GLY A 23 17.29 1.15 20.51
C GLY A 23 18.72 1.44 20.03
N LYS A 24 19.19 0.78 18.97
CA LYS A 24 20.49 1.04 18.34
C LYS A 24 20.29 1.81 17.04
N TYR A 25 21.32 2.55 16.67
CA TYR A 25 21.38 3.19 15.34
C TYR A 25 21.56 2.12 14.26
N HIS A 26 20.69 2.13 13.24
CA HIS A 26 20.86 1.32 12.03
C HIS A 26 20.52 2.11 10.78
N LYS A 27 21.55 2.46 10.04
CA LYS A 27 21.43 3.18 8.78
C LYS A 27 20.75 2.30 7.74
N TYR A 28 19.89 2.90 6.91
CA TYR A 28 19.36 2.24 5.75
C TYR A 28 20.46 2.09 4.68
N ASP A 29 20.72 0.85 4.32
CA ASP A 29 21.62 0.48 3.22
C ASP A 29 21.03 -0.75 2.52
N SER A 30 20.43 -0.54 1.35
CA SER A 30 19.79 -1.62 0.60
C SER A 30 20.78 -2.59 -0.03
N SER A 31 21.99 -2.14 -0.34
CA SER A 31 23.03 -2.96 -0.97
C SER A 31 23.81 -3.81 0.03
N GLY A 32 23.93 -3.33 1.27
CA GLY A 32 24.71 -3.98 2.33
C GLY A 32 23.91 -4.80 3.32
N ASN A 33 22.57 -4.72 3.30
CA ASN A 33 21.74 -5.46 4.26
C ASN A 33 21.43 -6.86 3.76
N PRO A 34 21.90 -7.93 4.45
CA PRO A 34 21.65 -9.32 4.05
C PRO A 34 20.18 -9.73 4.12
N HIS A 35 19.35 -8.93 4.80
CA HIS A 35 17.91 -9.19 4.95
C HIS A 35 17.04 -8.40 3.95
N TYR A 36 17.64 -7.65 3.01
CA TYR A 36 16.88 -6.77 2.11
C TYR A 36 15.78 -7.50 1.32
N THR A 37 16.11 -8.65 0.72
CA THR A 37 15.14 -9.49 0.00
C THR A 37 14.04 -9.99 0.93
N ASP A 38 14.40 -10.45 2.13
CA ASP A 38 13.44 -10.96 3.12
C ASP A 38 12.48 -9.86 3.59
N VAL A 39 12.98 -8.63 3.77
CA VAL A 39 12.15 -7.46 4.10
C VAL A 39 11.16 -7.18 2.98
N ARG A 40 11.65 -7.06 1.73
CA ARG A 40 10.79 -6.82 0.56
C ARG A 40 9.68 -7.85 0.46
N MET A 41 10.04 -9.13 0.51
CA MET A 41 9.07 -10.22 0.35
C MET A 41 8.10 -10.31 1.54
N SER A 42 8.53 -10.02 2.77
CA SER A 42 7.63 -9.93 3.92
C SER A 42 6.64 -8.76 3.79
N LEU A 43 7.08 -7.61 3.29
CA LEU A 43 6.21 -6.47 3.02
C LEU A 43 5.20 -6.80 1.91
N PHE A 44 5.64 -7.42 0.81
CA PHE A 44 4.73 -7.88 -0.25
C PHE A 44 3.71 -8.88 0.27
N TYR A 45 4.11 -9.82 1.12
CA TYR A 45 3.17 -10.73 1.75
C TYR A 45 2.08 -10.00 2.54
N CYS A 46 2.45 -9.06 3.42
CA CYS A 46 1.50 -8.25 4.19
C CYS A 46 0.60 -7.39 3.30
N GLN A 47 1.13 -6.89 2.19
CA GLN A 47 0.44 -6.03 1.23
C GLN A 47 -0.28 -6.81 0.12
N LYS A 48 -0.19 -8.16 0.11
CA LYS A 48 -0.76 -9.04 -0.93
C LYS A 48 -0.28 -8.68 -2.34
N GLY A 49 1.02 -8.41 -2.47
CA GLY A 49 1.66 -8.04 -3.72
C GLY A 49 1.37 -6.62 -4.23
N LEU A 50 0.62 -5.81 -3.48
CA LEU A 50 0.14 -4.50 -3.92
C LEU A 50 1.03 -3.35 -3.42
N CYS A 51 1.01 -2.25 -4.17
CA CYS A 51 1.52 -0.96 -3.69
C CYS A 51 0.71 -0.51 -2.47
N ALA A 52 1.40 -0.12 -1.38
CA ALA A 52 0.76 0.31 -0.14
C ALA A 52 -0.18 1.51 -0.31
N TYR A 53 0.05 2.35 -1.31
CA TYR A 53 -0.69 3.61 -1.49
C TYR A 53 -1.70 3.54 -2.63
N THR A 54 -1.30 3.01 -3.79
CA THR A 54 -2.13 3.02 -5.01
C THR A 54 -2.89 1.73 -5.23
N GLU A 55 -2.53 0.64 -4.56
CA GLU A 55 -3.07 -0.72 -4.75
C GLU A 55 -2.80 -1.31 -6.15
N GLU A 56 -1.79 -0.80 -6.86
CA GLU A 56 -1.30 -1.43 -8.10
C GLU A 56 -0.55 -2.72 -7.77
N ILE A 57 -0.66 -3.73 -8.63
CA ILE A 57 0.11 -4.98 -8.49
C ILE A 57 1.59 -4.68 -8.69
N LEU A 58 2.41 -5.05 -7.70
CA LEU A 58 3.87 -4.92 -7.71
C LEU A 58 4.60 -6.26 -7.63
N CYS A 59 3.93 -7.32 -7.22
CA CYS A 59 4.52 -8.64 -7.03
C CYS A 59 3.50 -9.72 -7.40
N ASP A 60 3.98 -10.78 -8.04
CA ASP A 60 3.18 -11.94 -8.36
C ASP A 60 2.76 -12.69 -7.09
N ASP A 61 1.48 -13.10 -7.02
CA ASP A 61 0.90 -13.85 -5.90
C ASP A 61 1.68 -15.14 -5.59
N GLU A 62 2.24 -15.82 -6.61
CA GLU A 62 2.99 -17.05 -6.45
C GLU A 62 4.30 -16.86 -5.66
N LEU A 63 4.86 -15.66 -5.66
CA LEU A 63 6.12 -15.36 -4.96
C LEU A 63 5.92 -15.08 -3.47
N ILE A 64 4.69 -14.76 -3.05
CA ILE A 64 4.39 -14.33 -1.69
C ILE A 64 3.64 -15.38 -0.85
N THR A 65 3.61 -16.63 -1.30
CA THR A 65 3.01 -17.73 -0.53
C THR A 65 3.90 -18.16 0.64
N LYS A 66 3.29 -18.74 1.70
CA LYS A 66 4.05 -19.19 2.89
C LYS A 66 5.06 -20.29 2.57
N GLU A 67 4.82 -21.09 1.53
CA GLU A 67 5.71 -22.16 1.06
C GLU A 67 7.06 -21.64 0.53
N LYS A 68 7.11 -20.35 0.16
CA LYS A 68 8.36 -19.68 -0.27
C LYS A 68 9.28 -19.31 0.89
N TRP A 69 8.92 -19.64 2.13
CA TRP A 69 9.70 -19.32 3.32
C TRP A 69 10.24 -20.59 3.96
N LYS A 70 11.58 -20.74 3.98
CA LYS A 70 12.26 -21.87 4.61
C LYS A 70 13.46 -21.35 5.41
N PHE A 71 13.67 -21.95 6.59
CA PHE A 71 14.81 -21.60 7.45
C PHE A 71 14.93 -20.11 7.75
N GLY A 72 13.80 -19.43 7.88
CA GLY A 72 13.77 -18.00 8.20
C GLY A 72 13.99 -17.05 7.02
N LYS A 73 14.13 -17.56 5.79
CA LYS A 73 14.44 -16.80 4.59
C LYS A 73 13.47 -17.09 3.46
N HIS A 74 13.31 -16.11 2.57
CA HIS A 74 12.62 -16.28 1.31
C HIS A 74 13.48 -17.10 0.33
N ILE A 75 12.90 -18.14 -0.30
CA ILE A 75 13.63 -19.07 -1.18
C ILE A 75 13.25 -18.97 -2.66
N GLY A 76 12.43 -18.02 -3.04
CA GLY A 76 12.06 -17.81 -4.46
C GLY A 76 13.15 -17.04 -5.22
N LEU A 77 13.20 -17.24 -6.54
CA LEU A 77 13.90 -16.32 -7.42
C LEU A 77 13.15 -14.99 -7.40
N VAL A 78 13.75 -13.98 -6.82
CA VAL A 78 13.24 -12.61 -6.80
C VAL A 78 13.97 -11.86 -7.91
N ALA A 79 13.62 -12.19 -9.16
CA ALA A 79 14.08 -11.40 -10.29
C ALA A 79 13.28 -10.11 -10.37
N ASP A 80 13.93 -9.01 -10.77
CA ASP A 80 13.26 -7.72 -10.99
C ASP A 80 12.17 -7.80 -12.08
N GLU A 81 12.12 -8.91 -12.82
CA GLU A 81 11.09 -9.23 -13.81
C GLU A 81 9.72 -9.54 -13.19
N PHE A 82 9.67 -9.98 -11.93
CA PHE A 82 8.45 -10.41 -11.24
C PHE A 82 8.07 -9.55 -10.02
N THR A 83 8.95 -8.61 -9.65
CA THR A 83 8.71 -7.71 -8.50
C THR A 83 9.10 -6.29 -8.86
N TYR A 84 8.16 -5.38 -8.71
CA TYR A 84 8.35 -3.96 -8.99
C TYR A 84 8.28 -3.14 -7.70
N GLY A 85 8.71 -1.89 -7.78
CA GLY A 85 8.62 -0.96 -6.66
C GLY A 85 9.83 -0.96 -5.74
N ASP A 86 9.79 -0.03 -4.82
CA ASP A 86 10.87 0.29 -3.88
C ASP A 86 10.41 0.05 -2.44
N VAL A 87 11.36 -0.26 -1.55
CA VAL A 87 11.14 -0.16 -0.11
C VAL A 87 11.08 1.32 0.27
N GLU A 88 9.93 1.75 0.72
CA GLU A 88 9.59 3.12 1.07
C GLU A 88 9.59 3.31 2.59
N HIS A 89 10.09 4.47 3.05
CA HIS A 89 9.98 4.91 4.43
C HIS A 89 8.78 5.86 4.56
N PHE A 90 7.73 5.45 5.24
CA PHE A 90 6.53 6.28 5.41
C PHE A 90 6.91 7.66 5.98
N ASP A 91 7.68 7.68 7.05
CA ASP A 91 8.25 8.90 7.62
C ASP A 91 9.78 8.93 7.39
N GLU A 92 10.21 9.73 6.43
CA GLU A 92 11.62 9.91 6.09
C GLU A 92 12.44 10.56 7.23
N SER A 93 11.79 11.29 8.15
CA SER A 93 12.49 11.96 9.24
C SER A 93 13.16 11.01 10.24
N ILE A 94 12.62 9.79 10.37
CA ILE A 94 13.17 8.76 11.26
C ILE A 94 14.18 7.84 10.58
N LYS A 95 14.21 7.80 9.25
CA LYS A 95 15.12 6.95 8.45
C LYS A 95 16.59 7.09 8.79
N PRO A 96 17.16 8.29 9.05
CA PRO A 96 18.58 8.42 9.37
C PRO A 96 19.03 7.63 10.59
N LYS A 97 18.12 7.38 11.54
CA LYS A 97 18.42 6.66 12.79
C LYS A 97 17.86 5.24 12.81
N ASN A 98 16.72 5.03 12.18
CA ASN A 98 15.94 3.81 12.25
C ASN A 98 15.53 3.34 10.83
N GLY A 99 16.51 3.21 9.94
CA GLY A 99 16.28 2.92 8.52
C GLY A 99 15.62 1.56 8.24
N TRP A 100 15.62 0.65 9.20
CA TRP A 100 15.03 -0.69 9.07
C TRP A 100 13.87 -0.93 10.06
N LEU A 101 13.26 0.14 10.57
CA LEU A 101 12.09 0.01 11.44
C LEU A 101 10.89 -0.52 10.66
N TRP A 102 10.45 -1.75 10.98
CA TRP A 102 9.37 -2.45 10.28
C TRP A 102 8.11 -1.62 10.11
N ASP A 103 7.67 -0.96 11.16
CA ASP A 103 6.45 -0.14 11.14
C ASP A 103 6.54 1.10 10.25
N ASN A 104 7.75 1.44 9.79
CA ASN A 104 7.98 2.56 8.89
C ASN A 104 8.21 2.16 7.43
N LEU A 105 8.25 0.85 7.11
CA LEU A 105 8.58 0.35 5.78
C LEU A 105 7.34 -0.14 5.04
N PHE A 106 7.28 0.17 3.74
CA PHE A 106 6.25 -0.30 2.81
C PHE A 106 6.85 -0.58 1.44
N MET A 107 6.20 -1.46 0.66
CA MET A 107 6.46 -1.57 -0.77
C MET A 107 5.58 -0.60 -1.53
N VAL A 108 6.19 0.24 -2.33
CA VAL A 108 5.50 1.31 -3.06
C VAL A 108 6.01 1.36 -4.51
N GLN A 109 5.13 1.72 -5.42
CA GLN A 109 5.49 1.95 -6.83
C GLN A 109 6.61 3.00 -6.94
N GLY A 110 7.62 2.71 -7.76
CA GLY A 110 8.88 3.47 -7.77
C GLY A 110 8.73 4.96 -8.10
N ASP A 111 7.80 5.33 -9.00
CA ASP A 111 7.57 6.75 -9.31
C ASP A 111 6.88 7.48 -8.14
N ILE A 112 5.97 6.80 -7.44
CA ILE A 112 5.35 7.34 -6.23
C ILE A 112 6.43 7.62 -5.17
N ASN A 113 7.29 6.62 -4.90
CA ASN A 113 8.37 6.77 -3.95
C ASN A 113 9.32 7.91 -4.33
N ARG A 114 9.87 7.87 -5.54
CA ARG A 114 10.98 8.75 -5.94
C ARG A 114 10.56 10.15 -6.38
N ARG A 115 9.35 10.33 -6.93
CA ARG A 115 8.94 11.59 -7.55
C ARG A 115 7.74 12.25 -6.85
N VAL A 116 6.77 11.47 -6.38
CA VAL A 116 5.54 12.01 -5.79
C VAL A 116 5.74 12.29 -4.31
N LYS A 117 6.01 11.24 -3.51
CA LYS A 117 6.23 11.38 -2.07
C LYS A 117 7.62 11.93 -1.76
N HIS A 118 8.67 11.27 -2.27
CA HIS A 118 10.07 11.65 -2.00
C HIS A 118 10.29 11.90 -0.49
N THR A 119 10.89 13.02 -0.11
CA THR A 119 11.19 13.39 1.30
C THR A 119 10.11 14.28 1.94
N LYS A 120 8.90 14.33 1.38
CA LYS A 120 7.82 15.16 1.92
C LYS A 120 7.44 14.72 3.32
N ALA A 121 7.25 15.71 4.20
CA ALA A 121 6.76 15.45 5.56
C ALA A 121 5.34 14.87 5.53
N VAL A 122 5.12 13.86 6.36
CA VAL A 122 3.84 13.16 6.47
C VAL A 122 3.20 13.41 7.83
N ASN A 123 1.88 13.23 7.92
CA ASN A 123 1.19 12.94 9.17
C ASN A 123 0.66 11.51 9.13
N TYR A 124 0.20 11.00 10.25
CA TYR A 124 -0.15 9.58 10.38
C TYR A 124 -1.64 9.27 10.12
N ILE A 125 -2.43 10.27 9.72
CA ILE A 125 -3.88 10.11 9.51
C ILE A 125 -4.24 9.08 8.41
N LEU A 126 -3.38 8.96 7.38
CA LEU A 126 -3.50 7.94 6.33
C LEU A 126 -2.35 6.92 6.37
N LYS A 127 -1.78 6.62 7.52
CA LYS A 127 -0.78 5.55 7.62
C LYS A 127 -1.48 4.19 7.46
N PRO A 128 -1.17 3.38 6.42
CA PRO A 128 -2.02 2.25 6.04
C PRO A 128 -2.00 1.09 7.03
N ASP A 129 -0.99 0.94 7.86
CA ASP A 129 -0.89 -0.08 8.91
C ASP A 129 -1.26 0.43 10.30
N SER A 130 -1.78 1.67 10.42
CA SER A 130 -2.28 2.19 11.69
C SER A 130 -3.53 1.43 12.14
N GLU A 131 -3.63 1.11 13.43
CA GLU A 131 -4.82 0.47 14.01
C GLU A 131 -6.09 1.30 13.82
N ASN A 132 -5.94 2.63 13.79
CA ASN A 132 -7.05 3.57 13.64
C ASN A 132 -7.36 3.92 12.17
N TYR A 133 -6.59 3.38 11.21
CA TYR A 133 -6.84 3.64 9.80
C TYR A 133 -8.02 2.81 9.30
N ASP A 134 -9.00 3.50 8.72
CA ASP A 134 -10.16 2.94 8.04
C ASP A 134 -10.39 3.75 6.76
N GLU A 135 -10.24 3.11 5.61
CA GLU A 135 -10.42 3.75 4.30
C GLU A 135 -11.82 4.33 4.13
N ASN A 136 -12.87 3.69 4.66
CA ASN A 136 -14.25 4.18 4.54
C ASN A 136 -14.52 5.40 5.42
N LYS A 137 -13.76 5.55 6.52
CA LYS A 137 -13.84 6.73 7.38
C LYS A 137 -13.17 7.94 6.74
N TYR A 138 -11.97 7.73 6.18
CA TYR A 138 -11.12 8.86 5.77
C TYR A 138 -11.24 9.23 4.30
N LEU A 139 -11.55 8.27 3.43
CA LEU A 139 -11.57 8.45 1.99
C LEU A 139 -12.99 8.35 1.43
N GLN A 140 -13.22 9.09 0.36
CA GLN A 140 -14.30 8.86 -0.60
C GLN A 140 -13.71 8.85 -2.00
N PHE A 141 -14.38 8.14 -2.91
CA PHE A 141 -13.92 8.00 -4.29
C PHE A 141 -14.99 8.46 -5.26
N ASP A 142 -14.63 9.38 -6.13
CA ASP A 142 -15.45 9.82 -7.24
C ASP A 142 -15.06 9.01 -8.49
N TYR A 143 -15.91 8.11 -8.89
CA TYR A 143 -15.67 7.23 -10.04
C TYR A 143 -15.84 7.93 -11.39
N GLU A 144 -16.48 9.10 -11.47
CA GLU A 144 -16.58 9.88 -12.71
C GLU A 144 -15.25 10.59 -13.01
N THR A 145 -14.59 11.10 -11.98
CA THR A 145 -13.30 11.79 -12.11
C THR A 145 -12.10 10.90 -11.83
N ASP A 146 -12.30 9.65 -11.42
CA ASP A 146 -11.26 8.72 -10.97
C ASP A 146 -10.38 9.29 -9.86
N THR A 147 -10.99 9.95 -8.85
CA THR A 147 -10.23 10.63 -7.79
C THR A 147 -10.67 10.26 -6.39
N PHE A 148 -9.69 10.03 -5.51
CA PHE A 148 -9.91 10.02 -4.07
C PHE A 148 -9.90 11.44 -3.52
N SER A 149 -10.77 11.69 -2.56
CA SER A 149 -10.80 12.90 -1.74
C SER A 149 -11.11 12.54 -0.28
N ALA A 150 -10.97 13.53 0.61
CA ALA A 150 -11.35 13.36 2.00
C ALA A 150 -12.86 13.16 2.14
N ASN A 151 -13.27 12.18 2.96
CA ASN A 151 -14.67 11.88 3.22
C ASN A 151 -15.41 13.13 3.76
N ASP A 152 -16.64 13.35 3.25
CA ASP A 152 -17.44 14.52 3.59
C ASP A 152 -17.90 14.58 5.04
N ASN A 153 -17.90 13.46 5.75
CA ASN A 153 -18.25 13.39 7.16
C ASN A 153 -17.10 13.84 8.11
N LEU A 154 -15.90 14.09 7.59
CA LEU A 154 -14.78 14.55 8.38
C LEU A 154 -14.90 16.04 8.75
N SER A 155 -14.30 16.42 9.88
CA SER A 155 -14.16 17.83 10.26
C SER A 155 -13.32 18.61 9.22
N LYS A 156 -13.47 19.95 9.17
CA LYS A 156 -12.71 20.80 8.24
C LYS A 156 -11.19 20.59 8.37
N LYS A 157 -10.69 20.40 9.59
CA LYS A 157 -9.27 20.17 9.86
C LYS A 157 -8.83 18.81 9.28
N GLU A 158 -9.56 17.74 9.58
CA GLU A 158 -9.25 16.41 9.07
C GLU A 158 -9.32 16.36 7.54
N LYS A 159 -10.30 17.02 6.90
CA LYS A 159 -10.38 17.11 5.43
C LYS A 159 -9.11 17.71 4.82
N VAL A 160 -8.59 18.78 5.41
CA VAL A 160 -7.34 19.39 4.94
C VAL A 160 -6.17 18.43 5.08
N GLU A 161 -6.04 17.76 6.23
CA GLU A 161 -4.97 16.80 6.51
C GLU A 161 -5.04 15.59 5.57
N VAL A 162 -6.23 15.01 5.39
CA VAL A 162 -6.45 13.86 4.48
C VAL A 162 -6.17 14.24 3.04
N ASN A 163 -6.70 15.34 2.53
CA ASN A 163 -6.44 15.78 1.15
C ASN A 163 -4.97 16.09 0.89
N ASN A 164 -4.25 16.60 1.89
CA ASN A 164 -2.81 16.79 1.80
C ASN A 164 -2.08 15.45 1.70
N MET A 165 -2.46 14.47 2.54
CA MET A 165 -1.87 13.13 2.51
C MET A 165 -2.19 12.35 1.23
N ILE A 166 -3.42 12.49 0.67
CA ILE A 166 -3.76 11.92 -0.65
C ILE A 166 -2.77 12.40 -1.72
N LYS A 167 -2.42 13.69 -1.73
CA LYS A 167 -1.44 14.26 -2.67
C LYS A 167 -0.03 13.76 -2.40
N ILE A 168 0.39 13.71 -1.13
CA ILE A 168 1.74 13.26 -0.73
C ILE A 168 1.94 11.80 -1.08
N LEU A 169 0.98 10.93 -0.76
CA LEU A 169 1.05 9.49 -1.00
C LEU A 169 0.70 9.11 -2.45
N GLY A 170 0.26 10.06 -3.27
CA GLY A 170 -0.01 9.84 -4.69
C GLY A 170 -1.21 8.95 -4.99
N LEU A 171 -2.26 8.94 -4.14
CA LEU A 171 -3.43 8.07 -4.34
C LEU A 171 -4.13 8.29 -5.68
N ASN A 172 -4.02 9.50 -6.24
CA ASN A 172 -4.58 9.88 -7.53
C ASN A 172 -3.54 9.87 -8.67
N HIS A 173 -2.33 9.39 -8.42
CA HIS A 173 -1.27 9.28 -9.43
C HIS A 173 -1.29 7.88 -10.07
N VAL A 174 -2.43 7.50 -10.64
CA VAL A 174 -2.69 6.18 -11.22
C VAL A 174 -3.44 6.35 -12.53
N VAL A 175 -2.98 5.65 -13.58
CA VAL A 175 -3.61 5.74 -14.91
C VAL A 175 -4.55 4.56 -15.18
N ARG A 176 -4.16 3.34 -14.76
CA ARG A 176 -4.88 2.11 -15.10
C ARG A 176 -6.20 1.93 -14.35
N ARG A 177 -6.34 2.52 -13.18
CA ARG A 177 -7.54 2.40 -12.34
C ARG A 177 -8.80 2.85 -13.08
N LYS A 178 -8.70 3.91 -13.90
CA LYS A 178 -9.81 4.42 -14.70
C LYS A 178 -10.42 3.37 -15.63
N LEU A 179 -9.60 2.52 -16.24
CA LEU A 179 -10.09 1.45 -17.14
C LEU A 179 -10.88 0.41 -16.34
N MET A 180 -10.35 -0.04 -15.21
CA MET A 180 -11.05 -0.99 -14.33
C MET A 180 -12.39 -0.42 -13.83
N ILE A 181 -12.45 0.86 -13.48
CA ILE A 181 -13.70 1.52 -13.05
C ILE A 181 -14.71 1.61 -14.21
N GLN A 182 -14.25 1.88 -15.41
CA GLN A 182 -15.11 1.90 -16.60
C GLN A 182 -15.70 0.51 -16.88
N ASP A 183 -14.88 -0.54 -16.88
CA ASP A 183 -15.32 -1.93 -17.06
C ASP A 183 -16.34 -2.32 -15.97
N LEU A 184 -16.11 -1.92 -14.72
CA LEU A 184 -17.04 -2.15 -13.62
C LEU A 184 -18.42 -1.50 -13.87
N LYS A 185 -18.45 -0.24 -14.35
CA LYS A 185 -19.69 0.47 -14.66
C LYS A 185 -20.48 -0.24 -15.77
N GLU A 186 -19.80 -0.57 -16.87
CA GLU A 186 -20.38 -1.25 -18.01
C GLU A 186 -20.98 -2.62 -17.61
N ASN A 187 -20.22 -3.44 -16.88
CA ASN A 187 -20.66 -4.74 -16.39
C ASN A 187 -21.86 -4.61 -15.44
N PHE A 188 -21.85 -3.60 -14.55
CA PHE A 188 -22.95 -3.34 -13.63
C PHE A 188 -24.24 -2.95 -14.37
N GLU A 189 -24.14 -2.06 -15.37
CA GLU A 189 -25.28 -1.62 -16.20
C GLU A 189 -25.88 -2.76 -17.03
N MET A 190 -25.03 -3.70 -17.51
CA MET A 190 -25.44 -4.88 -18.25
C MET A 190 -26.00 -6.01 -17.37
N GLY A 191 -25.96 -5.86 -16.02
CA GLY A 191 -26.39 -6.91 -15.09
C GLY A 191 -25.49 -8.15 -15.09
N MET A 192 -24.22 -7.99 -15.47
CA MET A 192 -23.24 -9.09 -15.48
C MET A 192 -22.75 -9.40 -14.07
N ASP A 193 -22.24 -10.61 -13.88
CA ASP A 193 -21.54 -10.97 -12.63
C ASP A 193 -20.28 -10.13 -12.47
N ILE A 194 -20.11 -9.56 -11.28
CA ILE A 194 -19.00 -8.67 -10.95
C ILE A 194 -18.06 -9.38 -9.99
N GLU A 195 -16.85 -9.65 -10.47
CA GLU A 195 -15.78 -10.21 -9.65
C GLU A 195 -14.92 -9.09 -9.02
N GLU A 196 -14.44 -9.32 -7.78
CA GLU A 196 -13.52 -8.40 -7.11
C GLU A 196 -12.15 -8.45 -7.82
N PRO A 197 -11.61 -7.31 -8.28
CA PRO A 197 -10.33 -7.29 -8.97
C PRO A 197 -9.17 -7.56 -8.01
N LYS A 198 -8.01 -7.91 -8.56
CA LYS A 198 -6.78 -8.12 -7.78
C LYS A 198 -6.14 -6.80 -7.32
N GLU A 199 -6.40 -5.69 -8.00
CA GLU A 199 -5.83 -4.36 -7.72
C GLU A 199 -6.92 -3.28 -7.58
N TYR A 200 -6.60 -2.11 -7.04
CA TYR A 200 -7.51 -0.97 -6.84
C TYR A 200 -8.77 -1.31 -6.04
N ILE A 201 -8.67 -2.23 -5.10
CA ILE A 201 -9.78 -2.83 -4.35
C ILE A 201 -10.63 -1.78 -3.63
N THR A 202 -9.98 -0.74 -3.05
CA THR A 202 -10.70 0.35 -2.35
C THR A 202 -11.57 1.15 -3.32
N ALA A 203 -11.04 1.54 -4.48
CA ALA A 203 -11.79 2.29 -5.48
C ALA A 203 -12.94 1.45 -6.04
N PHE A 204 -12.69 0.17 -6.34
CA PHE A 204 -13.70 -0.77 -6.79
C PHE A 204 -14.87 -0.87 -5.80
N LYS A 205 -14.59 -1.12 -4.52
CA LYS A 205 -15.63 -1.26 -3.48
C LYS A 205 -16.45 0.00 -3.30
N MET A 206 -15.80 1.17 -3.30
CA MET A 206 -16.49 2.45 -3.19
C MET A 206 -17.36 2.73 -4.41
N THR A 207 -16.88 2.44 -5.62
CA THR A 207 -17.67 2.56 -6.86
C THR A 207 -18.87 1.64 -6.85
N LEU A 208 -18.67 0.35 -6.57
CA LEU A 208 -19.75 -0.64 -6.55
C LEU A 208 -20.83 -0.28 -5.52
N LYS A 209 -20.43 0.25 -4.37
CA LYS A 209 -21.38 0.77 -3.36
C LYS A 209 -22.19 1.93 -3.92
N SER A 210 -21.55 2.91 -4.54
CA SER A 210 -22.23 4.08 -5.12
C SER A 210 -23.19 3.69 -6.24
N LEU A 211 -22.79 2.77 -7.13
CA LEU A 211 -23.66 2.27 -8.20
C LEU A 211 -24.90 1.59 -7.62
N LYS A 212 -24.75 0.71 -6.62
CA LYS A 212 -25.88 0.06 -5.96
C LYS A 212 -26.85 1.05 -5.31
N GLU A 213 -26.36 2.12 -4.69
CA GLU A 213 -27.19 3.16 -4.07
C GLU A 213 -27.99 3.98 -5.09
N LEU A 214 -27.52 4.11 -6.34
CA LEU A 214 -28.25 4.77 -7.41
C LEU A 214 -29.43 3.94 -7.94
N PHE A 215 -29.33 2.61 -7.95
CA PHE A 215 -30.36 1.71 -8.46
C PHE A 215 -31.43 1.30 -7.42
N ILE A 216 -31.24 1.65 -6.15
CA ILE A 216 -32.23 1.41 -5.09
C ILE A 216 -33.23 2.58 -4.98
N LYS A 217 -33.01 3.69 -5.64
CA LYS A 217 -33.89 4.86 -5.71
C LYS A 217 -34.81 4.79 -6.93
#